data_c214f5f38e2749bb7fa2da226f50d6c2
#
_entry.id   c214f5f38e2749bb7fa2da226f50d6c2
#
_cell.length_a   1.000
_cell.length_b   1.000
_cell.length_c   1.000
_cell.angle_alpha   90.00
_cell.angle_beta   90.00
_cell.angle_gamma   90.00
#
_symmetry.space_group_name_H-M   'P 1'
#
loop_
_entity.id
_entity.type
_entity.pdbx_description
1 polymer ?
#
loop_
_entity_poly.entity_id
_entity_poly.type
_entity_poly.pdbx_seq_one_letter_code
_entity_poly.pdbx_strand_id
1 'polypeptide(L)'
;MAKTPVLIVGAGPTGLALALRLAHHKVAFRIIDRNGGPGQASRAMVVQARTLELYDQVGLADEVIAQGIIVDVAHVREGGREIASLEFRDLGAGLSPYPYPLCYAQDDHERFLAGKLAALGCAIEWNTALEDFSESGGKIHAKLATGESCEAEYLAGCDGARSRTREVLGLDFPGGTYAHSFYVADVKLAGDQRNDLIANLGDGGINLSLPVRRNGTTRLIGMVPDEMRERDDLAFADIAPHVRKFIGVEVEEVNWFSTYRVHHRVASRFRVGRAFLAGDAGHIHSPAGGQGMNTGIGDAVNLSWKLAEVLQGRVGESILDTYESERLPFARKLVASTDKAFSAMVDQGIAARLMRKWFIPRLAGLTRLPAVRRTLFRTISQLRIHYRVSELSEGEAGEVHGGDRLPWVAIGDGGNFASLRGLAWHVHVYGVAQARLSEAAAALALDVTVFEWSDAAEAAGIARDAAYLIRPDGHVGWGSARQDADSLVAYARRIGLRAA
;
A
#
# COMPACT_ATOMS: atom_id res chain seq x y z
N MET A 1 31.24 -3.43 -16.75
CA MET A 1 29.79 -3.24 -16.75
C MET A 1 29.23 -4.14 -15.66
N ALA A 2 28.66 -3.57 -14.60
CA ALA A 2 28.03 -4.35 -13.54
C ALA A 2 26.80 -5.08 -14.08
N LYS A 3 26.54 -6.30 -13.60
CA LYS A 3 25.39 -7.11 -14.01
C LYS A 3 24.51 -7.41 -12.80
N THR A 4 23.21 -7.33 -12.98
CA THR A 4 22.23 -7.66 -11.93
C THR A 4 20.96 -8.24 -12.56
N PRO A 5 20.24 -9.17 -11.90
CA PRO A 5 18.92 -9.59 -12.37
C PRO A 5 17.90 -8.43 -12.37
N VAL A 6 17.87 -7.62 -11.30
CA VAL A 6 16.91 -6.50 -11.18
C VAL A 6 17.65 -5.21 -10.80
N LEU A 7 17.43 -4.15 -11.56
CA LEU A 7 17.81 -2.78 -11.17
C LEU A 7 16.58 -2.05 -10.62
N ILE A 8 16.63 -1.67 -9.34
CA ILE A 8 15.59 -0.88 -8.68
C ILE A 8 16.05 0.58 -8.66
N VAL A 9 15.26 1.48 -9.23
CA VAL A 9 15.54 2.91 -9.27
C VAL A 9 14.63 3.62 -8.29
N GLY A 10 15.23 4.16 -7.20
CA GLY A 10 14.53 4.80 -6.10
C GLY A 10 14.44 3.94 -4.85
N ALA A 11 14.93 4.47 -3.71
CA ALA A 11 14.91 3.85 -2.39
C ALA A 11 13.90 4.52 -1.45
N GLY A 12 12.76 4.96 -1.97
CA GLY A 12 11.58 5.31 -1.18
C GLY A 12 10.83 4.05 -0.71
N PRO A 13 9.67 4.19 -0.02
CA PRO A 13 8.94 3.05 0.56
C PRO A 13 8.64 1.92 -0.44
N THR A 14 8.31 2.27 -1.68
CA THR A 14 8.01 1.30 -2.77
C THR A 14 9.24 0.51 -3.15
N GLY A 15 10.38 1.19 -3.44
CA GLY A 15 11.62 0.53 -3.85
C GLY A 15 12.23 -0.30 -2.72
N LEU A 16 12.19 0.19 -1.48
CA LEU A 16 12.63 -0.54 -0.29
C LEU A 16 11.79 -1.80 -0.05
N ALA A 17 10.46 -1.70 -0.20
CA ALA A 17 9.57 -2.86 -0.09
C ALA A 17 9.86 -3.90 -1.19
N LEU A 18 10.08 -3.44 -2.44
CA LEU A 18 10.47 -4.33 -3.55
C LEU A 18 11.79 -5.03 -3.26
N ALA A 19 12.81 -4.28 -2.82
CA ALA A 19 14.13 -4.81 -2.49
C ALA A 19 14.07 -5.85 -1.37
N LEU A 20 13.36 -5.56 -0.28
CA LEU A 20 13.17 -6.49 0.83
C LEU A 20 12.47 -7.78 0.37
N ARG A 21 11.42 -7.67 -0.42
CA ARG A 21 10.71 -8.85 -0.95
C ARG A 21 11.61 -9.69 -1.87
N LEU A 22 12.38 -9.05 -2.77
CA LEU A 22 13.34 -9.77 -3.63
C LEU A 22 14.44 -10.45 -2.80
N ALA A 23 14.95 -9.79 -1.75
CA ALA A 23 15.91 -10.40 -0.83
C ALA A 23 15.34 -11.65 -0.15
N HIS A 24 14.09 -11.61 0.34
CA HIS A 24 13.41 -12.79 0.90
C HIS A 24 13.17 -13.89 -0.13
N HIS A 25 12.91 -13.55 -1.38
CA HIS A 25 12.86 -14.50 -2.50
C HIS A 25 14.25 -14.99 -2.96
N LYS A 26 15.35 -14.50 -2.33
CA LYS A 26 16.74 -14.82 -2.72
C LYS A 26 17.08 -14.44 -4.16
N VAL A 27 16.49 -13.40 -4.66
CA VAL A 27 16.78 -12.79 -5.97
C VAL A 27 17.76 -11.64 -5.77
N ALA A 28 18.87 -11.68 -6.50
CA ALA A 28 19.84 -10.58 -6.47
C ALA A 28 19.30 -9.33 -7.18
N PHE A 29 19.67 -8.16 -6.70
CA PHE A 29 19.28 -6.87 -7.26
C PHE A 29 20.34 -5.80 -6.95
N ARG A 30 20.26 -4.69 -7.66
CA ARG A 30 20.87 -3.40 -7.27
C ARG A 30 19.74 -2.43 -6.97
N ILE A 31 19.88 -1.62 -5.93
CA ILE A 31 18.98 -0.52 -5.61
C ILE A 31 19.77 0.77 -5.56
N ILE A 32 19.37 1.76 -6.35
CA ILE A 32 20.01 3.07 -6.46
C ILE A 32 19.04 4.17 -6.04
N ASP A 33 19.55 5.24 -5.42
CA ASP A 33 18.78 6.46 -5.18
C ASP A 33 19.63 7.70 -5.40
N ARG A 34 19.03 8.73 -6.00
CA ARG A 34 19.67 10.02 -6.26
C ARG A 34 20.00 10.82 -4.99
N ASN A 35 19.27 10.56 -3.90
CA ASN A 35 19.47 11.21 -2.61
C ASN A 35 20.61 10.55 -1.83
N GLY A 36 21.14 11.26 -0.83
CA GLY A 36 22.24 10.77 0.03
C GLY A 36 21.78 9.88 1.19
N GLY A 37 20.48 9.55 1.28
CA GLY A 37 19.89 8.75 2.36
C GLY A 37 18.37 8.76 2.32
N PRO A 38 17.71 8.12 3.30
CA PRO A 38 16.24 8.12 3.44
C PRO A 38 15.68 9.54 3.48
N GLY A 39 14.46 9.70 3.00
CA GLY A 39 13.77 10.99 2.95
C GLY A 39 13.69 11.66 4.32
N GLN A 40 13.88 12.98 4.34
CA GLN A 40 13.72 13.78 5.58
C GLN A 40 12.35 14.44 5.63
N ALA A 41 11.69 14.60 4.49
CA ALA A 41 10.37 15.22 4.36
C ALA A 41 9.31 14.12 4.26
N SER A 42 8.56 13.93 5.32
CA SER A 42 7.53 12.89 5.43
C SER A 42 6.17 13.47 5.04
N ARG A 43 5.52 12.91 4.01
CA ARG A 43 4.14 13.27 3.63
C ARG A 43 3.14 12.20 4.02
N ALA A 44 3.48 10.93 3.84
CA ALA A 44 2.66 9.82 4.28
C ALA A 44 2.95 9.46 5.75
N MET A 45 1.94 8.90 6.41
CA MET A 45 2.04 8.58 7.83
C MET A 45 1.11 7.46 8.29
N VAL A 46 0.28 6.92 7.42
CA VAL A 46 -0.65 5.85 7.79
C VAL A 46 -0.23 4.56 7.09
N VAL A 47 0.01 3.53 7.89
CA VAL A 47 0.20 2.16 7.43
C VAL A 47 -1.13 1.43 7.62
N GLN A 48 -1.69 0.93 6.53
CA GLN A 48 -2.99 0.27 6.51
C GLN A 48 -2.88 -1.22 6.86
N ALA A 49 -3.98 -1.82 7.29
CA ALA A 49 -4.02 -3.24 7.66
C ALA A 49 -3.45 -4.16 6.56
N ARG A 50 -3.78 -3.91 5.29
CA ARG A 50 -3.23 -4.71 4.19
C ARG A 50 -1.71 -4.66 4.12
N THR A 51 -1.12 -3.50 4.35
CA THR A 51 0.35 -3.36 4.36
C THR A 51 0.98 -4.09 5.53
N LEU A 52 0.34 -4.08 6.71
CA LEU A 52 0.79 -4.86 7.88
C LEU A 52 0.72 -6.36 7.60
N GLU A 53 -0.34 -6.86 6.93
CA GLU A 53 -0.43 -8.26 6.49
C GLU A 53 0.71 -8.65 5.55
N LEU A 54 1.07 -7.75 4.61
CA LEU A 54 2.16 -7.98 3.68
C LEU A 54 3.54 -7.92 4.37
N TYR A 55 3.67 -7.13 5.41
CA TYR A 55 4.87 -7.10 6.26
C TYR A 55 4.96 -8.33 7.17
N ASP A 56 3.84 -8.85 7.66
CA ASP A 56 3.83 -10.10 8.44
C ASP A 56 4.39 -11.28 7.64
N GLN A 57 4.13 -11.34 6.33
CA GLN A 57 4.68 -12.38 5.47
C GLN A 57 6.23 -12.45 5.47
N VAL A 58 6.89 -11.35 5.83
CA VAL A 58 8.36 -11.23 5.93
C VAL A 58 8.83 -10.90 7.35
N GLY A 59 7.97 -11.08 8.36
CA GLY A 59 8.30 -10.94 9.77
C GLY A 59 8.55 -9.52 10.25
N LEU A 60 8.03 -8.50 9.56
CA LEU A 60 8.29 -7.08 9.89
C LEU A 60 7.12 -6.40 10.62
N ALA A 61 5.91 -7.01 10.66
CA ALA A 61 4.72 -6.33 11.15
C ALA A 61 4.84 -5.89 12.62
N ASP A 62 5.29 -6.77 13.50
CA ASP A 62 5.39 -6.50 14.94
C ASP A 62 6.33 -5.33 15.24
N GLU A 63 7.45 -5.24 14.54
CA GLU A 63 8.41 -4.16 14.74
C GLU A 63 7.88 -2.82 14.22
N VAL A 64 7.17 -2.82 13.07
CA VAL A 64 6.50 -1.63 12.53
C VAL A 64 5.43 -1.15 13.50
N ILE A 65 4.61 -2.06 14.06
CA ILE A 65 3.59 -1.73 15.06
C ILE A 65 4.24 -1.19 16.35
N ALA A 66 5.34 -1.81 16.80
CA ALA A 66 6.05 -1.36 17.97
C ALA A 66 6.61 0.06 17.84
N GLN A 67 6.96 0.51 16.64
CA GLN A 67 7.47 1.85 16.37
C GLN A 67 6.36 2.86 16.04
N GLY A 68 5.25 2.40 15.48
CA GLY A 68 4.10 3.23 15.14
C GLY A 68 3.17 3.51 16.32
N ILE A 69 2.10 4.25 16.04
CA ILE A 69 1.03 4.59 16.98
C ILE A 69 -0.29 4.10 16.41
N ILE A 70 -0.96 3.21 17.15
CA ILE A 70 -2.32 2.78 16.80
C ILE A 70 -3.26 3.95 17.07
N VAL A 71 -4.06 4.32 16.07
CA VAL A 71 -5.08 5.36 16.24
C VAL A 71 -6.28 4.76 16.97
N ASP A 72 -6.65 5.38 18.10
CA ASP A 72 -7.75 4.91 18.93
C ASP A 72 -9.10 5.39 18.42
N VAL A 73 -9.27 6.70 18.26
CA VAL A 73 -10.51 7.35 17.86
C VAL A 73 -10.25 8.40 16.78
N ALA A 74 -11.14 8.49 15.82
CA ALA A 74 -11.20 9.61 14.90
C ALA A 74 -12.33 10.54 15.31
N HIS A 75 -12.02 11.81 15.56
CA HIS A 75 -12.96 12.87 15.88
C HIS A 75 -13.17 13.79 14.68
N VAL A 76 -14.40 14.03 14.30
CA VAL A 76 -14.76 15.04 13.31
C VAL A 76 -15.37 16.24 14.03
N ARG A 77 -14.78 17.42 13.84
CA ARG A 77 -15.20 18.66 14.46
C ARG A 77 -15.58 19.71 13.41
N GLU A 78 -16.53 20.56 13.75
CA GLU A 78 -16.90 21.74 12.98
C GLU A 78 -17.03 22.93 13.92
N GLY A 79 -16.31 24.02 13.63
CA GLY A 79 -16.28 25.20 14.49
C GLY A 79 -15.83 24.91 15.94
N GLY A 80 -14.92 23.97 16.14
CA GLY A 80 -14.42 23.53 17.45
C GLY A 80 -15.32 22.54 18.19
N ARG A 81 -16.54 22.28 17.67
CA ARG A 81 -17.50 21.34 18.27
C ARG A 81 -17.38 19.96 17.60
N GLU A 82 -17.33 18.91 18.39
CA GLU A 82 -17.41 17.54 17.87
C GLU A 82 -18.80 17.27 17.28
N ILE A 83 -18.82 16.82 16.02
CA ILE A 83 -20.03 16.45 15.29
C ILE A 83 -20.12 14.95 15.03
N ALA A 84 -18.99 14.23 15.13
CA ALA A 84 -18.91 12.79 14.96
C ALA A 84 -17.65 12.24 15.60
N SER A 85 -17.70 10.96 16.03
CA SER A 85 -16.52 10.18 16.39
C SER A 85 -16.65 8.76 15.89
N LEU A 86 -15.51 8.12 15.63
CA LEU A 86 -15.42 6.74 15.15
C LEU A 86 -14.26 6.03 15.85
N GLU A 87 -14.56 4.97 16.57
CA GLU A 87 -13.55 4.10 17.16
C GLU A 87 -12.80 3.32 16.06
N PHE A 88 -11.47 3.47 16.03
CA PHE A 88 -10.62 2.87 15.02
C PHE A 88 -9.91 1.60 15.51
N ARG A 89 -9.65 1.48 16.82
CA ARG A 89 -8.85 0.39 17.39
C ARG A 89 -9.35 -1.01 16.98
N ASP A 90 -10.66 -1.21 16.92
CA ASP A 90 -11.29 -2.50 16.58
C ASP A 90 -12.22 -2.39 15.37
N LEU A 91 -12.00 -1.38 14.52
CA LEU A 91 -12.87 -1.13 13.35
C LEU A 91 -12.92 -2.33 12.40
N GLY A 92 -11.80 -3.06 12.28
CA GLY A 92 -11.63 -4.22 11.42
C GLY A 92 -11.66 -5.57 12.12
N ALA A 93 -12.23 -5.66 13.33
CA ALA A 93 -12.31 -6.93 14.07
C ALA A 93 -12.92 -8.05 13.20
N GLY A 94 -12.26 -9.21 13.16
CA GLY A 94 -12.64 -10.36 12.35
C GLY A 94 -12.36 -10.22 10.83
N LEU A 95 -11.73 -9.13 10.37
CA LEU A 95 -11.38 -8.92 8.95
C LEU A 95 -9.88 -9.00 8.67
N SER A 96 -9.08 -8.74 9.68
CA SER A 96 -7.61 -8.73 9.62
C SER A 96 -7.05 -8.96 11.02
N PRO A 97 -5.84 -9.53 11.15
CA PRO A 97 -5.12 -9.55 12.43
C PRO A 97 -4.73 -8.13 12.89
N TYR A 98 -4.82 -7.13 12.00
CA TYR A 98 -4.50 -5.72 12.24
C TYR A 98 -5.75 -4.85 12.06
N PRO A 99 -6.71 -4.85 13.02
CA PRO A 99 -8.03 -4.24 12.85
C PRO A 99 -8.05 -2.72 12.94
N TYR A 100 -6.93 -2.03 12.80
CA TYR A 100 -6.74 -0.60 13.03
C TYR A 100 -5.84 0.05 11.97
N PRO A 101 -5.90 1.38 11.78
CA PRO A 101 -4.88 2.15 11.10
C PRO A 101 -3.70 2.43 12.04
N LEU A 102 -2.47 2.36 11.53
CA LEU A 102 -1.25 2.65 12.26
C LEU A 102 -0.65 3.96 11.76
N CYS A 103 -0.43 4.93 12.62
CA CYS A 103 0.38 6.11 12.30
C CYS A 103 1.86 5.78 12.46
N TYR A 104 2.61 5.93 11.38
CA TYR A 104 4.06 5.76 11.35
C TYR A 104 4.64 6.68 10.28
N ALA A 105 5.46 7.66 10.70
CA ALA A 105 6.02 8.67 9.80
C ALA A 105 6.82 8.02 8.66
N GLN A 106 6.60 8.46 7.43
CA GLN A 106 7.25 7.87 6.25
C GLN A 106 8.77 7.88 6.35
N ASP A 107 9.38 8.94 6.88
CA ASP A 107 10.83 9.06 7.05
C ASP A 107 11.39 8.04 8.08
N ASP A 108 10.66 7.78 9.17
CA ASP A 108 10.99 6.72 10.12
C ASP A 108 10.80 5.34 9.49
N HIS A 109 9.74 5.18 8.70
CA HIS A 109 9.45 3.97 7.97
C HIS A 109 10.54 3.65 6.92
N GLU A 110 10.98 4.63 6.14
CA GLU A 110 12.08 4.46 5.19
C GLU A 110 13.39 4.08 5.89
N ARG A 111 13.72 4.73 7.01
CA ARG A 111 14.89 4.36 7.83
C ARG A 111 14.81 2.94 8.35
N PHE A 112 13.62 2.54 8.83
CA PHE A 112 13.38 1.17 9.29
C PHE A 112 13.59 0.15 8.17
N LEU A 113 12.95 0.34 7.00
CA LEU A 113 13.07 -0.59 5.87
C LEU A 113 14.51 -0.65 5.32
N ALA A 114 15.20 0.49 5.23
CA ALA A 114 16.61 0.54 4.83
C ALA A 114 17.51 -0.19 5.82
N GLY A 115 17.24 -0.05 7.12
CA GLY A 115 17.94 -0.79 8.18
C GLY A 115 17.73 -2.30 8.08
N LYS A 116 16.50 -2.74 7.77
CA LYS A 116 16.19 -4.17 7.54
C LYS A 116 16.88 -4.72 6.30
N LEU A 117 16.94 -3.94 5.24
CA LEU A 117 17.67 -4.30 4.02
C LEU A 117 19.17 -4.46 4.28
N ALA A 118 19.77 -3.52 5.04
CA ALA A 118 21.17 -3.59 5.45
C ALA A 118 21.45 -4.82 6.33
N ALA A 119 20.53 -5.18 7.25
CA ALA A 119 20.64 -6.38 8.07
C ALA A 119 20.63 -7.69 7.26
N LEU A 120 20.03 -7.68 6.08
CA LEU A 120 20.08 -8.77 5.11
C LEU A 120 21.36 -8.74 4.23
N GLY A 121 22.30 -7.84 4.49
CA GLY A 121 23.54 -7.67 3.73
C GLY A 121 23.36 -6.97 2.38
N CYS A 122 22.23 -6.32 2.14
CA CYS A 122 21.93 -5.62 0.89
C CYS A 122 22.21 -4.11 1.06
N ALA A 123 23.10 -3.58 0.23
CA ALA A 123 23.45 -2.17 0.23
C ALA A 123 22.55 -1.34 -0.71
N ILE A 124 22.24 -0.12 -0.30
CA ILE A 124 21.59 0.89 -1.13
C ILE A 124 22.68 1.82 -1.67
N GLU A 125 22.69 2.03 -2.97
CA GLU A 125 23.63 2.93 -3.64
C GLU A 125 23.06 4.35 -3.64
N TRP A 126 23.33 5.08 -2.57
CA TRP A 126 22.92 6.48 -2.44
C TRP A 126 23.74 7.41 -3.36
N ASN A 127 23.24 8.63 -3.61
CA ASN A 127 23.83 9.62 -4.52
C ASN A 127 24.02 9.05 -5.95
N THR A 128 23.22 8.07 -6.32
CA THR A 128 23.30 7.37 -7.61
C THR A 128 21.98 7.50 -8.35
N ALA A 129 21.92 8.36 -9.36
CA ALA A 129 20.74 8.59 -10.18
C ALA A 129 20.80 7.78 -11.47
N LEU A 130 19.63 7.33 -11.95
CA LEU A 130 19.47 6.85 -13.33
C LEU A 130 19.57 8.06 -14.28
N GLU A 131 20.48 8.01 -15.26
CA GLU A 131 20.56 9.02 -16.32
C GLU A 131 19.71 8.62 -17.53
N ASP A 132 19.89 7.40 -18.01
CA ASP A 132 19.22 6.87 -19.17
C ASP A 132 19.24 5.33 -19.18
N PHE A 133 18.42 4.70 -20.01
CA PHE A 133 18.51 3.28 -20.30
C PHE A 133 17.90 2.92 -21.65
N SER A 134 18.33 1.78 -22.19
CA SER A 134 17.75 1.18 -23.38
C SER A 134 17.56 -0.31 -23.18
N GLU A 135 16.65 -0.90 -23.93
CA GLU A 135 16.47 -2.36 -23.99
C GLU A 135 17.05 -2.88 -25.31
N SER A 136 17.97 -3.82 -25.21
CA SER A 136 18.53 -4.51 -26.37
C SER A 136 19.02 -5.92 -25.99
N GLY A 137 18.93 -6.86 -26.92
CA GLY A 137 19.34 -8.25 -26.67
C GLY A 137 18.58 -8.91 -25.52
N GLY A 138 17.35 -8.50 -25.23
CA GLY A 138 16.55 -9.00 -24.12
C GLY A 138 17.04 -8.54 -22.74
N LYS A 139 17.77 -7.44 -22.65
CA LYS A 139 18.30 -6.87 -21.41
C LYS A 139 18.17 -5.35 -21.38
N ILE A 140 18.17 -4.82 -20.18
CA ILE A 140 18.26 -3.39 -19.90
C ILE A 140 19.73 -2.98 -19.79
N HIS A 141 20.10 -1.93 -20.51
CA HIS A 141 21.40 -1.28 -20.43
C HIS A 141 21.20 0.11 -19.83
N ALA A 142 21.45 0.24 -18.54
CA ALA A 142 21.27 1.49 -17.81
C ALA A 142 22.58 2.27 -17.73
N LYS A 143 22.50 3.60 -17.88
CA LYS A 143 23.55 4.58 -17.64
C LYS A 143 23.25 5.34 -16.37
N LEU A 144 24.18 5.34 -15.43
CA LEU A 144 24.05 6.04 -14.15
C LEU A 144 24.75 7.41 -14.23
N ALA A 145 24.27 8.36 -13.45
CA ALA A 145 24.85 9.72 -13.39
C ALA A 145 26.31 9.73 -12.88
N THR A 146 26.76 8.64 -12.26
CA THR A 146 28.16 8.43 -11.89
C THR A 146 29.08 8.14 -13.08
N GLY A 147 28.52 7.96 -14.29
CA GLY A 147 29.21 7.51 -15.48
C GLY A 147 29.33 5.98 -15.62
N GLU A 148 28.90 5.23 -14.61
CA GLU A 148 28.86 3.79 -14.66
C GLU A 148 27.72 3.28 -15.55
N SER A 149 27.93 2.13 -16.23
CA SER A 149 26.90 1.40 -16.95
C SER A 149 26.55 0.11 -16.23
N CYS A 150 25.24 -0.20 -16.14
CA CYS A 150 24.70 -1.41 -15.53
C CYS A 150 23.86 -2.20 -16.52
N GLU A 151 24.09 -3.50 -16.64
CA GLU A 151 23.24 -4.44 -17.37
C GLU A 151 22.29 -5.13 -16.40
N ALA A 152 20.98 -5.12 -16.69
CA ALA A 152 19.98 -5.79 -15.88
C ALA A 152 19.03 -6.62 -16.74
N GLU A 153 18.46 -7.70 -16.17
CA GLU A 153 17.38 -8.42 -16.87
C GLU A 153 16.08 -7.62 -16.81
N TYR A 154 15.81 -6.96 -15.69
CA TYR A 154 14.63 -6.12 -15.50
C TYR A 154 14.99 -4.80 -14.78
N LEU A 155 14.20 -3.76 -15.04
CA LEU A 155 14.28 -2.47 -14.35
C LEU A 155 12.94 -2.16 -13.69
N ALA A 156 12.98 -1.78 -12.41
CA ALA A 156 11.81 -1.32 -11.66
C ALA A 156 11.99 0.15 -11.27
N GLY A 157 11.25 1.05 -11.91
CA GLY A 157 11.20 2.47 -11.61
C GLY A 157 10.29 2.71 -10.40
N CYS A 158 10.91 2.96 -9.24
CA CYS A 158 10.30 3.36 -7.98
C CYS A 158 10.72 4.80 -7.61
N ASP A 159 11.07 5.62 -8.60
CA ASP A 159 11.77 6.90 -8.51
C ASP A 159 10.83 8.11 -8.34
N GLY A 160 9.61 7.83 -7.92
CA GLY A 160 8.66 8.82 -7.42
C GLY A 160 8.00 9.67 -8.50
N ALA A 161 7.33 10.74 -8.07
CA ALA A 161 6.49 11.59 -8.92
C ALA A 161 7.20 12.18 -10.13
N ARG A 162 8.51 12.49 -9.99
CA ARG A 162 9.39 12.99 -11.06
C ARG A 162 10.26 11.86 -11.59
N SER A 163 9.62 10.76 -11.97
CA SER A 163 10.29 9.54 -12.42
C SER A 163 11.06 9.73 -13.71
N ARG A 164 12.38 9.53 -13.64
CA ARG A 164 13.25 9.47 -14.80
C ARG A 164 12.97 8.22 -15.63
N THR A 165 12.66 7.11 -14.97
CA THR A 165 12.27 5.86 -15.62
C THR A 165 11.07 6.07 -16.56
N ARG A 166 10.01 6.74 -16.06
CA ARG A 166 8.82 7.06 -16.87
C ARG A 166 9.15 7.98 -18.04
N GLU A 167 10.01 8.99 -17.83
CA GLU A 167 10.45 9.92 -18.88
C GLU A 167 11.21 9.21 -19.99
N VAL A 168 12.17 8.35 -19.67
CA VAL A 168 12.95 7.59 -20.65
C VAL A 168 12.06 6.64 -21.45
N LEU A 169 11.02 6.07 -20.82
CA LEU A 169 10.03 5.25 -21.53
C LEU A 169 9.09 6.07 -22.41
N GLY A 170 9.13 7.40 -22.36
CA GLY A 170 8.25 8.28 -23.14
C GLY A 170 6.76 8.14 -22.76
N LEU A 171 6.46 7.74 -21.52
CA LEU A 171 5.10 7.48 -21.09
C LEU A 171 4.39 8.74 -20.62
N ASP A 172 3.17 8.94 -21.12
CA ASP A 172 2.28 9.99 -20.65
C ASP A 172 1.89 9.80 -19.19
N PHE A 173 1.69 10.92 -18.48
CA PHE A 173 1.24 10.97 -17.09
C PHE A 173 0.02 11.88 -16.95
N PRO A 174 -1.11 11.50 -17.59
CA PRO A 174 -2.32 12.31 -17.61
C PRO A 174 -2.92 12.47 -16.21
N GLY A 175 -3.58 13.61 -16.01
CA GLY A 175 -4.23 14.00 -14.77
C GLY A 175 -4.15 15.50 -14.54
N GLY A 176 -4.27 15.93 -13.28
CA GLY A 176 -4.31 17.33 -12.92
C GLY A 176 -3.58 17.66 -11.63
N THR A 177 -3.66 18.94 -11.29
CA THR A 177 -3.17 19.50 -10.04
C THR A 177 -4.32 20.27 -9.41
N TYR A 178 -4.59 20.07 -8.14
CA TYR A 178 -5.62 20.83 -7.44
C TYR A 178 -5.21 22.29 -7.29
N ALA A 179 -6.21 23.18 -7.32
CA ALA A 179 -5.98 24.61 -7.20
C ALA A 179 -5.48 25.04 -5.81
N HIS A 180 -5.81 24.25 -4.79
CA HIS A 180 -5.46 24.55 -3.40
C HIS A 180 -4.04 24.07 -3.06
N SER A 181 -3.29 24.87 -2.32
CA SER A 181 -2.05 24.50 -1.68
C SER A 181 -2.34 23.94 -0.28
N PHE A 182 -1.55 22.97 0.14
CA PHE A 182 -1.65 22.35 1.46
C PHE A 182 -0.37 22.59 2.24
N TYR A 183 -0.51 22.63 3.57
CA TYR A 183 0.62 22.60 4.46
C TYR A 183 0.68 21.26 5.21
N VAL A 184 1.85 20.90 5.62
CA VAL A 184 2.13 19.84 6.59
C VAL A 184 3.14 20.37 7.59
N ALA A 185 2.88 20.15 8.89
CA ALA A 185 3.76 20.56 9.95
C ALA A 185 3.86 19.45 11.01
N ASP A 186 5.07 19.17 11.46
CA ASP A 186 5.31 18.35 12.65
C ASP A 186 5.58 19.29 13.82
N VAL A 187 4.73 19.21 14.83
CA VAL A 187 4.68 20.16 15.95
C VAL A 187 4.54 19.44 17.28
N LYS A 188 4.89 20.15 18.38
CA LYS A 188 4.42 19.81 19.73
C LYS A 188 3.26 20.72 20.09
N LEU A 189 2.18 20.13 20.55
CA LEU A 189 0.99 20.82 21.03
C LEU A 189 1.01 20.90 22.55
N ALA A 190 0.46 21.99 23.11
CA ALA A 190 0.25 22.12 24.54
C ALA A 190 -0.78 21.10 25.05
N GLY A 191 -0.51 20.50 26.21
CA GLY A 191 -1.44 19.59 26.89
C GLY A 191 -1.18 18.10 26.59
N ASP A 192 -2.11 17.27 27.08
CA ASP A 192 -2.03 15.80 26.97
C ASP A 192 -2.36 15.34 25.55
N GLN A 193 -1.44 14.59 24.94
CA GLN A 193 -1.57 14.10 23.58
C GLN A 193 -2.21 12.71 23.59
N ARG A 194 -3.39 12.60 23.00
CA ARG A 194 -4.07 11.31 22.77
C ARG A 194 -3.65 10.71 21.44
N ASN A 195 -3.80 9.38 21.31
CA ASN A 195 -3.58 8.67 20.05
C ASN A 195 -4.78 8.80 19.10
N ASP A 196 -5.35 10.00 19.03
CA ASP A 196 -6.56 10.27 18.29
C ASP A 196 -6.26 11.03 16.98
N LEU A 197 -7.05 10.75 15.96
CA LEU A 197 -7.11 11.56 14.76
C LEU A 197 -8.17 12.62 14.95
N ILE A 198 -7.85 13.89 14.74
CA ILE A 198 -8.81 14.99 14.77
C ILE A 198 -8.92 15.60 13.37
N ALA A 199 -10.11 15.55 12.79
CA ALA A 199 -10.45 16.21 11.54
C ALA A 199 -11.32 17.43 11.83
N ASN A 200 -10.77 18.63 11.69
CA ASN A 200 -11.53 19.86 11.83
C ASN A 200 -12.01 20.32 10.45
N LEU A 201 -13.31 20.49 10.32
CA LEU A 201 -13.99 21.01 9.14
C LEU A 201 -14.41 22.45 9.42
N GLY A 202 -14.31 23.32 8.42
CA GLY A 202 -14.71 24.72 8.57
C GLY A 202 -14.65 25.50 7.27
N ASP A 203 -14.92 26.81 7.34
CA ASP A 203 -14.92 27.70 6.19
C ASP A 203 -13.54 27.85 5.53
N GLY A 204 -12.46 27.49 6.23
CA GLY A 204 -11.09 27.41 5.68
C GLY A 204 -10.70 26.01 5.18
N GLY A 205 -11.66 25.12 4.96
CA GLY A 205 -11.40 23.75 4.45
C GLY A 205 -11.23 22.72 5.57
N ILE A 206 -10.35 21.76 5.33
CA ILE A 206 -10.05 20.66 6.26
C ILE A 206 -8.69 20.84 6.92
N ASN A 207 -8.63 20.59 8.22
CA ASN A 207 -7.38 20.48 8.98
C ASN A 207 -7.37 19.19 9.79
N LEU A 208 -6.33 18.40 9.61
CA LEU A 208 -6.12 17.13 10.30
C LEU A 208 -5.01 17.29 11.33
N SER A 209 -5.21 16.64 12.47
CA SER A 209 -4.21 16.50 13.52
C SER A 209 -4.08 15.00 13.85
N LEU A 210 -2.87 14.45 13.74
CA LEU A 210 -2.60 13.04 13.98
C LEU A 210 -1.32 12.88 14.79
N PRO A 211 -1.28 11.94 15.73
CA PRO A 211 -0.04 11.57 16.39
C PRO A 211 0.91 10.95 15.35
N VAL A 212 2.18 11.34 15.33
CA VAL A 212 3.11 10.85 14.31
C VAL A 212 4.34 10.18 14.89
N ARG A 213 4.76 10.59 16.09
CA ARG A 213 5.89 9.98 16.81
C ARG A 213 5.56 9.84 18.30
N ARG A 214 6.11 8.80 18.91
CA ARG A 214 5.91 8.50 20.33
C ARG A 214 6.50 9.55 21.29
N ASN A 215 7.32 10.47 20.78
CA ASN A 215 7.88 11.59 21.54
C ASN A 215 6.91 12.77 21.72
N GLY A 216 5.63 12.59 21.41
CA GLY A 216 4.61 13.63 21.48
C GLY A 216 4.51 14.53 20.24
N THR A 217 5.24 14.22 19.17
CA THR A 217 5.09 14.97 17.91
C THR A 217 3.74 14.66 17.25
N THR A 218 3.01 15.73 16.95
CA THR A 218 1.74 15.71 16.23
C THR A 218 1.94 16.26 14.82
N ARG A 219 1.38 15.61 13.83
CA ARG A 219 1.34 16.13 12.45
C ARG A 219 0.05 16.86 12.19
N LEU A 220 0.20 18.08 11.73
CA LEU A 220 -0.88 18.91 11.23
C LEU A 220 -0.84 18.89 9.70
N ILE A 221 -2.00 18.67 9.07
CA ILE A 221 -2.17 18.75 7.63
C ILE A 221 -3.40 19.63 7.38
N GLY A 222 -3.27 20.65 6.55
CA GLY A 222 -4.40 21.51 6.26
C GLY A 222 -4.24 22.29 4.96
N MET A 223 -5.27 23.03 4.61
CA MET A 223 -5.26 23.93 3.47
C MET A 223 -4.56 25.24 3.84
N VAL A 224 -3.70 25.72 2.94
CA VAL A 224 -3.16 27.07 3.05
C VAL A 224 -4.29 28.07 2.80
N PRO A 225 -4.45 29.13 3.62
CA PRO A 225 -5.46 30.17 3.39
C PRO A 225 -5.37 30.76 1.99
N ASP A 226 -6.53 31.05 1.38
CA ASP A 226 -6.58 31.52 -0.02
C ASP A 226 -5.79 32.81 -0.26
N GLU A 227 -5.69 33.68 0.76
CA GLU A 227 -4.92 34.94 0.71
C GLU A 227 -3.41 34.70 0.60
N MET A 228 -2.94 33.51 0.99
CA MET A 228 -1.51 33.13 1.01
C MET A 228 -1.17 32.08 -0.04
N ARG A 229 -2.14 31.63 -0.85
CA ARG A 229 -2.01 30.50 -1.78
C ARG A 229 -0.92 30.65 -2.82
N GLU A 230 -0.63 31.89 -3.23
CA GLU A 230 0.35 32.20 -4.28
C GLU A 230 1.77 32.39 -3.72
N ARG A 231 1.94 32.34 -2.40
CA ARG A 231 3.25 32.51 -1.76
C ARG A 231 4.01 31.19 -1.71
N ASP A 232 5.22 31.19 -2.20
CA ASP A 232 6.15 30.04 -2.16
C ASP A 232 7.10 30.09 -0.94
N ASP A 233 7.14 31.23 -0.22
CA ASP A 233 8.02 31.54 0.91
C ASP A 233 7.35 31.40 2.28
N LEU A 234 6.24 30.68 2.37
CA LEU A 234 5.47 30.54 3.60
C LEU A 234 6.26 29.84 4.70
N ALA A 235 6.30 30.45 5.88
CA ALA A 235 6.71 29.85 7.12
C ALA A 235 5.52 29.46 7.98
N PHE A 236 5.70 28.57 8.96
CA PHE A 236 4.61 28.19 9.88
C PHE A 236 4.02 29.39 10.60
N ALA A 237 4.85 30.38 10.97
CA ALA A 237 4.39 31.60 11.64
C ALA A 237 3.32 32.38 10.86
N ASP A 238 3.38 32.36 9.52
CA ASP A 238 2.39 33.03 8.67
C ASP A 238 1.00 32.41 8.82
N ILE A 239 0.93 31.07 8.97
CA ILE A 239 -0.33 30.32 9.08
C ILE A 239 -0.72 29.98 10.51
N ALA A 240 0.13 30.22 11.51
CA ALA A 240 -0.11 29.87 12.91
C ALA A 240 -1.44 30.42 13.46
N PRO A 241 -1.87 31.68 13.17
CA PRO A 241 -3.17 32.17 13.62
C PRO A 241 -4.35 31.38 13.07
N HIS A 242 -4.23 30.92 11.80
CA HIS A 242 -5.22 30.08 11.15
C HIS A 242 -5.26 28.68 11.77
N VAL A 243 -4.09 28.06 11.96
CA VAL A 243 -3.95 26.75 12.60
C VAL A 243 -4.55 26.76 14.01
N ARG A 244 -4.21 27.77 14.84
CA ARG A 244 -4.75 27.93 16.20
C ARG A 244 -6.28 27.97 16.21
N LYS A 245 -6.90 28.68 15.28
CA LYS A 245 -8.35 28.77 15.16
C LYS A 245 -9.01 27.40 14.92
N PHE A 246 -8.33 26.50 14.18
CA PHE A 246 -8.87 25.19 13.86
C PHE A 246 -8.60 24.13 14.93
N ILE A 247 -7.37 24.06 15.47
CA ILE A 247 -7.02 23.03 16.44
C ILE A 247 -7.44 23.39 17.86
N GLY A 248 -7.60 24.69 18.17
CA GLY A 248 -8.01 25.18 19.50
C GLY A 248 -6.97 25.01 20.60
N VAL A 249 -5.71 24.68 20.24
CA VAL A 249 -4.59 24.43 21.15
C VAL A 249 -3.37 25.22 20.68
N GLU A 250 -2.48 25.60 21.62
CA GLU A 250 -1.22 26.25 21.31
C GLU A 250 -0.21 25.27 20.72
N VAL A 251 0.54 25.74 19.73
CA VAL A 251 1.72 25.08 19.21
C VAL A 251 2.92 25.58 20.00
N GLU A 252 3.59 24.70 20.75
CA GLU A 252 4.76 25.02 21.58
C GLU A 252 6.06 25.00 20.77
N GLU A 253 6.17 24.02 19.84
CA GLU A 253 7.39 23.83 19.05
C GLU A 253 7.02 23.39 17.63
N VAL A 254 7.69 23.95 16.62
CA VAL A 254 7.58 23.53 15.22
C VAL A 254 8.87 22.81 14.83
N ASN A 255 8.79 21.48 14.67
CA ASN A 255 9.93 20.66 14.31
C ASN A 255 10.20 20.68 12.81
N TRP A 256 9.13 20.77 12.01
CA TRP A 256 9.21 20.78 10.56
C TRP A 256 7.96 21.40 9.95
N PHE A 257 8.13 22.07 8.80
CA PHE A 257 7.03 22.67 8.04
C PHE A 257 7.33 22.62 6.55
N SER A 258 6.32 22.36 5.75
CA SER A 258 6.39 22.43 4.28
C SER A 258 5.01 22.69 3.69
N THR A 259 5.00 23.35 2.53
CA THR A 259 3.81 23.46 1.69
C THR A 259 3.94 22.54 0.47
N TYR A 260 2.81 22.11 -0.08
CA TYR A 260 2.79 21.26 -1.28
C TYR A 260 1.48 21.38 -2.05
N ARG A 261 1.54 21.11 -3.34
CA ARG A 261 0.36 20.96 -4.20
C ARG A 261 0.04 19.48 -4.39
N VAL A 262 -1.23 19.17 -4.35
CA VAL A 262 -1.73 17.80 -4.54
C VAL A 262 -1.98 17.58 -6.03
N HIS A 263 -1.50 16.44 -6.53
CA HIS A 263 -1.69 16.00 -7.91
C HIS A 263 -2.51 14.71 -7.95
N HIS A 264 -3.20 14.49 -9.06
CA HIS A 264 -3.86 13.23 -9.39
C HIS A 264 -3.47 12.84 -10.82
N ARG A 265 -2.64 11.80 -10.97
CA ARG A 265 -2.08 11.37 -12.26
C ARG A 265 -1.90 9.87 -12.27
N VAL A 266 -2.06 9.24 -13.43
CA VAL A 266 -1.77 7.82 -13.65
C VAL A 266 -1.03 7.67 -14.97
N ALA A 267 0.09 6.95 -14.98
CA ALA A 267 0.85 6.67 -16.20
C ALA A 267 0.00 5.85 -17.18
N SER A 268 0.23 6.07 -18.46
CA SER A 268 -0.49 5.38 -19.52
C SER A 268 -0.29 3.85 -19.45
N ARG A 269 0.91 3.42 -19.03
CA ARG A 269 1.32 2.03 -18.86
C ARG A 269 2.16 1.84 -17.60
N PHE A 270 2.17 0.62 -17.03
CA PHE A 270 3.03 0.23 -15.91
C PHE A 270 4.15 -0.72 -16.30
N ARG A 271 4.09 -1.27 -17.53
CA ARG A 271 5.14 -2.10 -18.11
C ARG A 271 5.42 -1.71 -19.56
N VAL A 272 6.70 -1.59 -19.92
CA VAL A 272 7.18 -1.53 -21.31
C VAL A 272 8.38 -2.45 -21.42
N GLY A 273 8.25 -3.53 -22.18
CA GLY A 273 9.29 -4.54 -22.30
C GLY A 273 9.71 -5.10 -20.92
N ARG A 274 10.96 -4.87 -20.56
CA ARG A 274 11.58 -5.30 -19.31
C ARG A 274 11.64 -4.22 -18.22
N ALA A 275 11.02 -3.08 -18.46
CA ALA A 275 10.93 -1.97 -17.51
C ALA A 275 9.52 -1.83 -16.92
N PHE A 276 9.45 -1.59 -15.61
CA PHE A 276 8.23 -1.47 -14.82
C PHE A 276 8.19 -0.14 -14.07
N LEU A 277 6.99 0.39 -13.83
CA LEU A 277 6.75 1.53 -12.94
C LEU A 277 5.96 1.07 -11.72
N ALA A 278 6.36 1.50 -10.51
CA ALA A 278 5.68 1.20 -9.27
C ALA A 278 5.62 2.43 -8.35
N GLY A 279 4.56 2.53 -7.56
CA GLY A 279 4.30 3.66 -6.67
C GLY A 279 4.13 4.98 -7.43
N ASP A 280 4.65 6.07 -6.87
CA ASP A 280 4.48 7.43 -7.43
C ASP A 280 5.09 7.61 -8.83
N ALA A 281 5.97 6.70 -9.27
CA ALA A 281 6.43 6.68 -10.67
C ALA A 281 5.30 6.35 -11.64
N GLY A 282 4.36 5.50 -11.23
CA GLY A 282 3.20 5.08 -12.02
C GLY A 282 1.92 5.85 -11.70
N HIS A 283 1.69 6.27 -10.46
CA HIS A 283 0.45 6.94 -10.05
C HIS A 283 0.63 7.84 -8.83
N ILE A 284 0.00 8.99 -8.89
CA ILE A 284 -0.08 9.95 -7.78
C ILE A 284 -1.54 10.28 -7.54
N HIS A 285 -1.96 10.37 -6.29
CA HIS A 285 -3.31 10.73 -5.93
C HIS A 285 -3.36 11.61 -4.68
N SER A 286 -4.55 12.15 -4.37
CA SER A 286 -4.76 12.96 -3.19
C SER A 286 -4.46 12.17 -1.89
N PRO A 287 -4.09 12.85 -0.79
CA PRO A 287 -3.79 12.20 0.48
C PRO A 287 -5.03 11.62 1.17
N ALA A 288 -6.22 11.73 0.56
CA ALA A 288 -7.47 11.23 1.13
C ALA A 288 -7.37 9.74 1.51
N GLY A 289 -7.55 9.45 2.79
CA GLY A 289 -7.49 8.10 3.34
C GLY A 289 -6.08 7.49 3.51
N GLY A 290 -4.99 8.25 3.29
CA GLY A 290 -3.62 7.76 3.52
C GLY A 290 -3.22 6.57 2.62
N GLN A 291 -3.66 6.55 1.36
CA GLN A 291 -3.56 5.38 0.48
C GLN A 291 -2.24 5.27 -0.31
N GLY A 292 -1.54 6.40 -0.58
CA GLY A 292 -0.44 6.47 -1.56
C GLY A 292 0.71 5.50 -1.27
N MET A 293 1.36 5.64 -0.14
CA MET A 293 2.46 4.76 0.28
C MET A 293 2.04 3.29 0.29
N ASN A 294 0.87 2.99 0.84
CA ASN A 294 0.33 1.61 0.92
C ASN A 294 0.09 1.01 -0.48
N THR A 295 -0.38 1.82 -1.43
CA THR A 295 -0.57 1.38 -2.82
C THR A 295 0.76 1.08 -3.50
N GLY A 296 1.77 1.94 -3.33
CA GLY A 296 3.11 1.69 -3.86
C GLY A 296 3.77 0.45 -3.27
N ILE A 297 3.59 0.19 -1.96
CA ILE A 297 4.04 -1.06 -1.33
C ILE A 297 3.29 -2.26 -1.92
N GLY A 298 1.99 -2.13 -2.17
CA GLY A 298 1.18 -3.15 -2.84
C GLY A 298 1.65 -3.44 -4.27
N ASP A 299 2.10 -2.41 -5.03
CA ASP A 299 2.72 -2.60 -6.36
C ASP A 299 4.01 -3.39 -6.25
N ALA A 300 4.88 -2.99 -5.30
CA ALA A 300 6.15 -3.67 -5.05
C ALA A 300 5.96 -5.15 -4.70
N VAL A 301 4.98 -5.47 -3.85
CA VAL A 301 4.66 -6.84 -3.48
C VAL A 301 4.12 -7.63 -4.68
N ASN A 302 3.21 -7.05 -5.46
CA ASN A 302 2.65 -7.71 -6.66
C ASN A 302 3.74 -7.98 -7.72
N LEU A 303 4.69 -7.08 -7.89
CA LEU A 303 5.79 -7.21 -8.86
C LEU A 303 6.86 -8.18 -8.38
N SER A 304 7.24 -8.15 -7.09
CA SER A 304 8.39 -8.87 -6.54
C SER A 304 8.32 -10.39 -6.74
N TRP A 305 7.19 -11.01 -6.41
CA TRP A 305 7.04 -12.44 -6.53
C TRP A 305 6.99 -12.89 -8.00
N LYS A 306 6.40 -12.09 -8.89
CA LYS A 306 6.35 -12.39 -10.33
C LYS A 306 7.76 -12.35 -10.94
N LEU A 307 8.56 -11.33 -10.58
CA LEU A 307 9.97 -11.28 -10.99
C LEU A 307 10.74 -12.47 -10.42
N ALA A 308 10.52 -12.83 -9.16
CA ALA A 308 11.20 -13.95 -8.53
C ALA A 308 10.87 -15.29 -9.21
N GLU A 309 9.60 -15.55 -9.46
CA GLU A 309 9.15 -16.79 -10.14
C GLU A 309 9.77 -16.93 -11.54
N VAL A 310 9.83 -15.83 -12.30
CA VAL A 310 10.42 -15.80 -13.64
C VAL A 310 11.93 -16.00 -13.59
N LEU A 311 12.64 -15.26 -12.75
CA LEU A 311 14.10 -15.31 -12.62
C LEU A 311 14.59 -16.67 -12.09
N GLN A 312 13.76 -17.37 -11.31
CA GLN A 312 14.03 -18.72 -10.82
C GLN A 312 13.55 -19.82 -11.77
N GLY A 313 12.96 -19.45 -12.92
CA GLY A 313 12.50 -20.39 -13.95
C GLY A 313 11.26 -21.20 -13.55
N ARG A 314 10.57 -20.84 -12.48
CA ARG A 314 9.36 -21.55 -12.00
C ARG A 314 8.12 -21.23 -12.80
N VAL A 315 8.06 -20.04 -13.41
CA VAL A 315 6.94 -19.60 -14.23
C VAL A 315 7.47 -18.92 -15.50
N GLY A 316 6.67 -18.92 -16.57
CA GLY A 316 7.03 -18.25 -17.82
C GLY A 316 6.96 -16.71 -17.72
N GLU A 317 7.73 -16.00 -18.55
CA GLU A 317 7.84 -14.53 -18.54
C GLU A 317 6.49 -13.82 -18.74
N SER A 318 5.49 -14.46 -19.37
CA SER A 318 4.14 -13.92 -19.58
C SER A 318 3.41 -13.55 -18.29
N ILE A 319 3.78 -14.14 -17.15
CA ILE A 319 3.18 -13.77 -15.87
C ILE A 319 3.42 -12.29 -15.52
N LEU A 320 4.52 -11.71 -16.02
CA LEU A 320 4.86 -10.30 -15.79
C LEU A 320 3.87 -9.32 -16.44
N ASP A 321 3.13 -9.75 -17.49
CA ASP A 321 2.07 -8.93 -18.10
C ASP A 321 0.91 -8.71 -17.13
N THR A 322 0.70 -9.66 -16.23
CA THR A 322 -0.34 -9.56 -15.20
C THR A 322 -0.07 -8.47 -14.17
N TYR A 323 1.15 -7.96 -14.05
CA TYR A 323 1.44 -6.79 -13.21
C TYR A 323 0.64 -5.56 -13.66
N GLU A 324 0.74 -5.21 -14.94
CA GLU A 324 0.01 -4.08 -15.49
C GLU A 324 -1.50 -4.32 -15.47
N SER A 325 -1.98 -5.50 -15.87
CA SER A 325 -3.41 -5.80 -15.93
C SER A 325 -4.08 -5.84 -14.55
N GLU A 326 -3.34 -6.12 -13.48
CA GLU A 326 -3.82 -6.09 -12.10
C GLU A 326 -3.70 -4.69 -11.45
N ARG A 327 -2.57 -4.00 -11.64
CA ARG A 327 -2.25 -2.77 -10.89
C ARG A 327 -2.71 -1.49 -11.56
N LEU A 328 -2.66 -1.39 -12.88
CA LEU A 328 -3.08 -0.17 -13.59
C LEU A 328 -4.60 0.12 -13.45
N PRO A 329 -5.51 -0.86 -13.61
CA PRO A 329 -6.94 -0.61 -13.38
C PRO A 329 -7.25 -0.23 -11.94
N PHE A 330 -6.56 -0.85 -10.98
CA PHE A 330 -6.69 -0.50 -9.56
C PHE A 330 -6.23 0.94 -9.31
N ALA A 331 -5.05 1.35 -9.81
CA ALA A 331 -4.54 2.70 -9.67
C ALA A 331 -5.50 3.75 -10.28
N ARG A 332 -6.04 3.49 -11.48
CA ARG A 332 -7.05 4.36 -12.11
C ARG A 332 -8.33 4.51 -11.26
N LYS A 333 -8.83 3.40 -10.73
CA LYS A 333 -10.01 3.41 -9.84
C LYS A 333 -9.72 4.15 -8.54
N LEU A 334 -8.54 3.94 -7.95
CA LEU A 334 -8.13 4.62 -6.73
C LEU A 334 -8.02 6.13 -6.95
N VAL A 335 -7.30 6.57 -7.98
CA VAL A 335 -7.16 8.00 -8.31
C VAL A 335 -8.54 8.63 -8.51
N ALA A 336 -9.41 8.03 -9.31
CA ALA A 336 -10.76 8.55 -9.56
C ALA A 336 -11.63 8.60 -8.29
N SER A 337 -11.51 7.63 -7.38
CA SER A 337 -12.29 7.60 -6.13
C SER A 337 -11.77 8.58 -5.09
N THR A 338 -10.44 8.68 -4.94
CA THR A 338 -9.81 9.63 -4.01
C THR A 338 -9.97 11.08 -4.49
N ASP A 339 -9.97 11.30 -5.82
CA ASP A 339 -10.26 12.61 -6.41
C ASP A 339 -11.67 13.10 -6.07
N LYS A 340 -12.69 12.25 -6.25
CA LYS A 340 -14.08 12.57 -5.87
C LYS A 340 -14.23 12.86 -4.39
N ALA A 341 -13.64 12.00 -3.55
CA ALA A 341 -13.70 12.17 -2.09
C ALA A 341 -13.00 13.47 -1.66
N PHE A 342 -11.82 13.75 -2.21
CA PHE A 342 -11.04 14.93 -1.89
C PHE A 342 -11.73 16.21 -2.36
N SER A 343 -12.23 16.25 -3.59
CA SER A 343 -13.00 17.38 -4.12
C SER A 343 -14.20 17.70 -3.24
N ALA A 344 -14.93 16.67 -2.78
CA ALA A 344 -16.06 16.87 -1.86
C ALA A 344 -15.63 17.41 -0.49
N MET A 345 -14.42 17.08 -0.01
CA MET A 345 -13.89 17.60 1.27
C MET A 345 -13.43 19.06 1.17
N VAL A 346 -12.82 19.45 0.05
CA VAL A 346 -12.25 20.80 -0.13
C VAL A 346 -13.25 21.79 -0.73
N ASP A 347 -14.38 21.33 -1.28
CA ASP A 347 -15.42 22.17 -1.85
C ASP A 347 -16.05 23.05 -0.75
N GLN A 348 -16.04 24.37 -0.97
CA GLN A 348 -16.59 25.39 -0.07
C GLN A 348 -17.98 25.85 -0.48
N GLY A 349 -18.57 25.26 -1.50
CA GLY A 349 -19.91 25.61 -1.99
C GLY A 349 -21.02 25.38 -0.96
N ILE A 350 -22.17 26.03 -1.16
CA ILE A 350 -23.35 25.93 -0.27
C ILE A 350 -23.80 24.45 -0.15
N ALA A 351 -23.81 23.69 -1.25
CA ALA A 351 -24.17 22.28 -1.25
C ALA A 351 -23.23 21.44 -0.37
N ALA A 352 -21.91 21.70 -0.43
CA ALA A 352 -20.92 21.01 0.38
C ALA A 352 -21.07 21.36 1.88
N ARG A 353 -21.37 22.61 2.22
CA ARG A 353 -21.69 23.03 3.60
C ARG A 353 -22.94 22.33 4.14
N LEU A 354 -24.02 22.25 3.34
CA LEU A 354 -25.24 21.54 3.72
C LEU A 354 -24.98 20.04 3.88
N MET A 355 -24.20 19.45 2.98
CA MET A 355 -23.81 18.06 3.06
C MET A 355 -23.02 17.78 4.35
N ARG A 356 -22.01 18.59 4.68
CA ARG A 356 -21.24 18.46 5.92
C ARG A 356 -22.16 18.56 7.15
N LYS A 357 -23.00 19.59 7.21
CA LYS A 357 -23.87 19.86 8.37
C LYS A 357 -24.94 18.80 8.60
N TRP A 358 -25.49 18.21 7.54
CA TRP A 358 -26.65 17.32 7.64
C TRP A 358 -26.30 15.84 7.44
N PHE A 359 -25.32 15.51 6.58
CA PHE A 359 -25.00 14.13 6.22
C PHE A 359 -23.88 13.52 7.08
N ILE A 360 -22.81 14.26 7.38
CA ILE A 360 -21.69 13.71 8.16
C ILE A 360 -22.14 13.19 9.53
N PRO A 361 -22.93 13.94 10.35
CA PRO A 361 -23.39 13.42 11.64
C PRO A 361 -24.30 12.18 11.50
N ARG A 362 -25.10 12.11 10.43
CA ARG A 362 -25.96 10.94 10.17
C ARG A 362 -25.16 9.75 9.69
N LEU A 363 -24.19 9.94 8.82
CA LEU A 363 -23.26 8.91 8.38
C LEU A 363 -22.48 8.34 9.57
N ALA A 364 -22.01 9.20 10.48
CA ALA A 364 -21.36 8.75 11.71
C ALA A 364 -22.28 7.87 12.56
N GLY A 365 -23.58 8.18 12.63
CA GLY A 365 -24.58 7.31 13.28
C GLY A 365 -24.68 5.93 12.60
N LEU A 366 -24.56 5.86 11.27
CA LEU A 366 -24.62 4.61 10.50
C LEU A 366 -23.35 3.74 10.74
N THR A 367 -22.22 4.31 11.13
CA THR A 367 -21.02 3.51 11.44
C THR A 367 -21.20 2.64 12.70
N ARG A 368 -22.26 2.83 13.47
CA ARG A 368 -22.68 1.88 14.53
C ARG A 368 -23.20 0.56 13.98
N LEU A 369 -23.63 0.52 12.70
CA LEU A 369 -24.07 -0.69 12.04
C LEU A 369 -22.85 -1.54 11.64
N PRO A 370 -22.76 -2.82 12.06
CA PRO A 370 -21.60 -3.68 11.78
C PRO A 370 -21.26 -3.77 10.28
N ALA A 371 -22.25 -3.85 9.41
CA ALA A 371 -22.05 -3.94 7.96
C ALA A 371 -21.39 -2.66 7.39
N VAL A 372 -21.77 -1.47 7.90
CA VAL A 372 -21.18 -0.19 7.48
C VAL A 372 -19.75 -0.09 7.99
N ARG A 373 -19.47 -0.45 9.23
CA ARG A 373 -18.11 -0.50 9.82
C ARG A 373 -17.21 -1.41 9.00
N ARG A 374 -17.64 -2.64 8.73
CA ARG A 374 -16.90 -3.62 7.92
C ARG A 374 -16.59 -3.07 6.51
N THR A 375 -17.57 -2.46 5.85
CA THR A 375 -17.40 -1.88 4.52
C THR A 375 -16.42 -0.72 4.54
N LEU A 376 -16.53 0.17 5.52
CA LEU A 376 -15.61 1.31 5.71
C LEU A 376 -14.19 0.80 5.92
N PHE A 377 -13.98 -0.10 6.89
CA PHE A 377 -12.67 -0.65 7.18
C PHE A 377 -12.06 -1.35 5.96
N ARG A 378 -12.79 -2.25 5.31
CA ARG A 378 -12.32 -2.93 4.10
C ARG A 378 -11.87 -1.96 3.01
N THR A 379 -12.51 -0.78 2.92
CA THR A 379 -12.19 0.23 1.90
C THR A 379 -10.94 1.02 2.26
N ILE A 380 -10.86 1.58 3.48
CA ILE A 380 -9.71 2.40 3.89
C ILE A 380 -8.45 1.57 4.08
N SER A 381 -8.57 0.31 4.52
CA SER A 381 -7.46 -0.61 4.79
C SER A 381 -7.01 -1.42 3.57
N GLN A 382 -7.54 -1.12 2.38
CA GLN A 382 -7.21 -1.79 1.10
C GLN A 382 -7.53 -3.30 1.07
N LEU A 383 -8.40 -3.81 1.94
CA LEU A 383 -8.80 -5.21 1.97
C LEU A 383 -9.80 -5.60 0.85
N ARG A 384 -10.30 -4.62 0.10
CA ARG A 384 -11.21 -4.83 -1.06
C ARG A 384 -10.48 -4.96 -2.39
N ILE A 385 -9.14 -4.90 -2.38
CA ILE A 385 -8.37 -5.10 -3.61
C ILE A 385 -8.55 -6.54 -4.05
N HIS A 386 -8.95 -6.74 -5.29
CA HIS A 386 -9.11 -8.04 -5.91
C HIS A 386 -8.70 -7.97 -7.39
N TYR A 387 -8.32 -9.12 -7.93
CA TYR A 387 -7.86 -9.29 -9.32
C TYR A 387 -8.70 -10.33 -10.07
N ARG A 388 -10.02 -10.36 -9.84
CA ARG A 388 -10.95 -11.37 -10.38
C ARG A 388 -10.92 -11.48 -11.91
N VAL A 389 -10.52 -10.42 -12.61
CA VAL A 389 -10.38 -10.39 -14.09
C VAL A 389 -8.97 -10.72 -14.57
N SER A 390 -8.04 -11.03 -13.66
CA SER A 390 -6.67 -11.43 -14.00
C SER A 390 -6.66 -12.83 -14.60
N GLU A 391 -5.76 -13.08 -15.55
CA GLU A 391 -5.48 -14.41 -16.07
C GLU A 391 -4.97 -15.39 -14.99
N LEU A 392 -4.50 -14.87 -13.85
CA LEU A 392 -4.10 -15.66 -12.68
C LEU A 392 -5.26 -16.01 -11.74
N SER A 393 -6.50 -15.76 -12.12
CA SER A 393 -7.67 -15.93 -11.26
C SER A 393 -8.63 -16.93 -11.85
N GLU A 394 -8.96 -18.01 -11.09
CA GLU A 394 -9.84 -19.07 -11.55
C GLU A 394 -10.66 -19.68 -10.41
N GLY A 395 -11.89 -20.03 -10.69
CA GLY A 395 -12.76 -20.76 -9.80
C GLY A 395 -13.28 -19.96 -8.61
N GLU A 396 -14.12 -20.63 -7.83
CA GLU A 396 -14.73 -20.07 -6.62
C GLU A 396 -15.10 -21.20 -5.64
N ALA A 397 -15.13 -20.87 -4.36
CA ALA A 397 -15.68 -21.75 -3.34
C ALA A 397 -16.22 -20.90 -2.18
N GLY A 398 -17.48 -21.09 -1.82
CA GLY A 398 -18.21 -20.19 -0.94
C GLY A 398 -18.35 -18.79 -1.53
N GLU A 399 -17.99 -17.75 -0.77
CA GLU A 399 -17.98 -16.36 -1.23
C GLU A 399 -16.61 -15.92 -1.77
N VAL A 400 -15.62 -16.81 -1.80
CA VAL A 400 -14.23 -16.53 -2.17
C VAL A 400 -13.98 -16.95 -3.62
N HIS A 401 -13.54 -16.00 -4.43
CA HIS A 401 -13.25 -16.20 -5.85
C HIS A 401 -11.76 -16.13 -6.13
N GLY A 402 -11.31 -16.74 -7.21
CA GLY A 402 -9.99 -16.46 -7.75
C GLY A 402 -9.79 -14.96 -7.96
N GLY A 403 -8.63 -14.45 -7.53
CA GLY A 403 -8.30 -13.03 -7.52
C GLY A 403 -8.67 -12.27 -6.25
N ASP A 404 -9.45 -12.84 -5.34
CA ASP A 404 -9.73 -12.19 -4.06
C ASP A 404 -8.51 -12.25 -3.13
N ARG A 405 -8.36 -11.24 -2.27
CA ARG A 405 -7.48 -11.38 -1.12
C ARG A 405 -8.01 -12.54 -0.26
N LEU A 406 -7.15 -13.47 0.12
CA LEU A 406 -7.53 -14.53 1.05
C LEU A 406 -8.19 -13.92 2.30
N PRO A 407 -9.41 -14.30 2.67
CA PRO A 407 -10.03 -13.86 3.92
C PRO A 407 -9.19 -14.32 5.12
N TRP A 408 -9.04 -13.45 6.12
CA TRP A 408 -8.40 -13.84 7.36
C TRP A 408 -9.37 -14.65 8.24
N VAL A 409 -8.86 -15.73 8.79
CA VAL A 409 -9.57 -16.61 9.73
C VAL A 409 -8.71 -16.77 10.96
N ALA A 410 -9.27 -16.45 12.12
CA ALA A 410 -8.60 -16.66 13.42
C ALA A 410 -8.57 -18.16 13.74
N ILE A 411 -7.37 -18.77 13.66
CA ILE A 411 -7.13 -20.18 13.94
C ILE A 411 -5.76 -20.26 14.62
N GLY A 412 -5.71 -20.74 15.87
CA GLY A 412 -4.46 -20.80 16.63
C GLY A 412 -3.72 -19.46 16.67
N ASP A 413 -2.40 -19.51 16.84
CA ASP A 413 -1.54 -18.33 16.83
C ASP A 413 -1.24 -17.88 15.39
N GLY A 414 -1.68 -16.67 15.02
CA GLY A 414 -1.43 -16.05 13.71
C GLY A 414 -2.46 -16.36 12.63
N GLY A 415 -3.49 -17.18 12.91
CA GLY A 415 -4.56 -17.48 11.96
C GLY A 415 -4.08 -18.23 10.71
N ASN A 416 -4.91 -18.25 9.68
CA ASN A 416 -4.59 -18.88 8.39
C ASN A 416 -3.48 -18.16 7.59
N PHE A 417 -3.06 -16.96 8.02
CA PHE A 417 -1.97 -16.23 7.35
C PHE A 417 -0.58 -16.70 7.77
N ALA A 418 -0.45 -17.44 8.87
CA ALA A 418 0.84 -17.98 9.31
C ALA A 418 1.53 -18.82 8.24
N SER A 419 0.77 -19.57 7.43
CA SER A 419 1.28 -20.37 6.31
C SER A 419 1.79 -19.54 5.13
N LEU A 420 1.44 -18.25 5.03
CA LEU A 420 1.88 -17.36 3.96
C LEU A 420 3.27 -16.76 4.21
N ARG A 421 3.84 -16.97 5.39
CA ARG A 421 5.23 -16.63 5.71
C ARG A 421 6.15 -17.55 4.90
N GLY A 422 7.03 -16.99 4.12
CA GLY A 422 7.90 -17.78 3.20
C GLY A 422 7.65 -17.48 1.73
N LEU A 423 6.58 -16.73 1.41
CA LEU A 423 6.32 -16.16 0.08
C LEU A 423 6.16 -17.17 -1.06
N ALA A 424 5.73 -18.39 -0.77
CA ALA A 424 5.50 -19.45 -1.74
C ALA A 424 4.01 -19.56 -2.13
N TRP A 425 3.76 -20.26 -3.22
CA TRP A 425 2.43 -20.76 -3.53
C TRP A 425 2.01 -21.80 -2.50
N HIS A 426 0.75 -21.74 -2.02
CA HIS A 426 0.29 -22.60 -0.93
C HIS A 426 -1.16 -23.04 -1.15
N VAL A 427 -1.45 -24.32 -0.91
CA VAL A 427 -2.82 -24.84 -0.95
C VAL A 427 -3.40 -24.84 0.45
N HIS A 428 -4.53 -24.16 0.65
CA HIS A 428 -5.32 -24.20 1.89
C HIS A 428 -6.54 -25.08 1.71
N VAL A 429 -6.81 -25.94 2.69
CA VAL A 429 -8.05 -26.71 2.80
C VAL A 429 -8.68 -26.43 4.16
N TYR A 430 -9.96 -26.15 4.21
CA TYR A 430 -10.69 -25.86 5.46
C TYR A 430 -11.71 -26.99 5.74
N GLY A 431 -11.27 -27.99 6.49
CA GLY A 431 -12.01 -29.21 6.81
C GLY A 431 -11.18 -30.45 6.50
N VAL A 432 -11.67 -31.34 5.62
CA VAL A 432 -11.00 -32.61 5.29
C VAL A 432 -10.34 -32.52 3.92
N ALA A 433 -9.01 -32.75 3.86
CA ALA A 433 -8.29 -32.80 2.59
C ALA A 433 -8.47 -34.17 1.91
N GLN A 434 -8.75 -34.16 0.61
CA GLN A 434 -8.82 -35.35 -0.20
C GLN A 434 -7.41 -35.80 -0.63
N ALA A 435 -7.13 -37.11 -0.57
CA ALA A 435 -5.83 -37.67 -0.93
C ALA A 435 -5.40 -37.29 -2.36
N ARG A 436 -6.31 -37.32 -3.33
CA ARG A 436 -6.05 -36.95 -4.73
C ARG A 436 -5.60 -35.50 -4.89
N LEU A 437 -6.15 -34.55 -4.10
CA LEU A 437 -5.70 -33.16 -4.11
C LEU A 437 -4.28 -33.06 -3.55
N SER A 438 -4.01 -33.74 -2.42
CA SER A 438 -2.69 -33.72 -1.78
C SER A 438 -1.61 -34.32 -2.69
N GLU A 439 -1.92 -35.40 -3.42
CA GLU A 439 -1.03 -36.01 -4.39
C GLU A 439 -0.74 -35.06 -5.58
N ALA A 440 -1.77 -34.38 -6.10
CA ALA A 440 -1.62 -33.41 -7.16
C ALA A 440 -0.80 -32.19 -6.72
N ALA A 441 -1.04 -31.67 -5.51
CA ALA A 441 -0.27 -30.58 -4.94
C ALA A 441 1.21 -30.97 -4.75
N ALA A 442 1.48 -32.17 -4.21
CA ALA A 442 2.84 -32.69 -4.05
C ALA A 442 3.58 -32.84 -5.39
N ALA A 443 2.90 -33.29 -6.45
CA ALA A 443 3.47 -33.39 -7.80
C ALA A 443 3.81 -32.01 -8.40
N LEU A 444 3.21 -30.93 -7.89
CA LEU A 444 3.47 -29.53 -8.25
C LEU A 444 4.43 -28.83 -7.28
N ALA A 445 5.00 -29.58 -6.31
CA ALA A 445 5.80 -29.02 -5.21
C ALA A 445 5.09 -27.89 -4.43
N LEU A 446 3.79 -28.06 -4.23
CA LEU A 446 2.94 -27.13 -3.45
C LEU A 446 2.71 -27.70 -2.05
N ASP A 447 2.95 -26.90 -1.03
CA ASP A 447 2.58 -27.23 0.34
C ASP A 447 1.06 -27.16 0.52
N VAL A 448 0.52 -28.11 1.29
CA VAL A 448 -0.91 -28.14 1.66
C VAL A 448 -1.03 -27.94 3.16
N THR A 449 -1.75 -26.89 3.56
CA THR A 449 -2.13 -26.69 4.95
C THR A 449 -3.63 -26.99 5.11
N VAL A 450 -3.92 -27.88 6.05
CA VAL A 450 -5.30 -28.23 6.41
C VAL A 450 -5.66 -27.52 7.71
N PHE A 451 -6.71 -26.70 7.66
CA PHE A 451 -7.28 -26.03 8.82
C PHE A 451 -8.57 -26.74 9.25
N GLU A 452 -8.79 -26.84 10.55
CA GLU A 452 -10.07 -27.32 11.06
C GLU A 452 -11.19 -26.36 10.62
N TRP A 453 -12.34 -26.93 10.26
CA TRP A 453 -13.53 -26.16 9.96
C TRP A 453 -14.02 -25.42 11.21
N SER A 454 -14.40 -24.17 11.06
CA SER A 454 -14.85 -23.34 12.17
C SER A 454 -15.90 -22.31 11.71
N ASP A 455 -16.71 -21.83 12.65
CA ASP A 455 -17.64 -20.72 12.43
C ASP A 455 -16.94 -19.46 11.93
N ALA A 456 -15.68 -19.26 12.31
CA ALA A 456 -14.85 -18.15 11.83
C ALA A 456 -14.53 -18.29 10.32
N ALA A 457 -14.31 -19.50 9.83
CA ALA A 457 -14.11 -19.76 8.40
C ALA A 457 -15.41 -19.52 7.62
N GLU A 458 -16.55 -19.99 8.14
CA GLU A 458 -17.86 -19.73 7.55
C GLU A 458 -18.18 -18.23 7.50
N ALA A 459 -17.98 -17.51 8.59
CA ALA A 459 -18.19 -16.06 8.66
C ALA A 459 -17.24 -15.25 7.75
N ALA A 460 -16.10 -15.82 7.38
CA ALA A 460 -15.17 -15.28 6.41
C ALA A 460 -15.56 -15.58 4.95
N GLY A 461 -16.64 -16.33 4.72
CA GLY A 461 -17.15 -16.71 3.40
C GLY A 461 -16.41 -17.91 2.77
N ILE A 462 -15.61 -18.62 3.54
CA ILE A 462 -14.90 -19.83 3.09
C ILE A 462 -15.87 -21.01 3.10
N ALA A 463 -15.79 -21.89 2.10
CA ALA A 463 -16.62 -23.08 2.06
C ALA A 463 -15.96 -24.27 2.78
N ARG A 464 -16.79 -25.09 3.45
CA ARG A 464 -16.33 -26.32 4.13
C ARG A 464 -15.79 -27.31 3.11
N ASP A 465 -14.68 -27.95 3.45
CA ASP A 465 -13.98 -28.94 2.62
C ASP A 465 -13.55 -28.40 1.25
N ALA A 466 -13.48 -27.09 1.10
CA ALA A 466 -12.98 -26.44 -0.13
C ALA A 466 -11.47 -26.29 -0.12
N ALA A 467 -10.88 -26.18 -1.32
CA ALA A 467 -9.48 -25.93 -1.51
C ALA A 467 -9.23 -24.59 -2.23
N TYR A 468 -8.17 -23.90 -1.81
CA TYR A 468 -7.75 -22.63 -2.39
C TYR A 468 -6.24 -22.65 -2.60
N LEU A 469 -5.78 -22.35 -3.82
CA LEU A 469 -4.37 -22.10 -4.10
C LEU A 469 -4.09 -20.61 -3.89
N ILE A 470 -3.22 -20.31 -2.95
CA ILE A 470 -2.88 -18.95 -2.55
C ILE A 470 -1.56 -18.52 -3.20
N ARG A 471 -1.56 -17.35 -3.79
CA ARG A 471 -0.39 -16.72 -4.42
C ARG A 471 0.57 -16.16 -3.35
N PRO A 472 1.85 -15.94 -3.68
CA PRO A 472 2.84 -15.36 -2.76
C PRO A 472 2.46 -13.96 -2.22
N ASP A 473 1.56 -13.23 -2.89
CA ASP A 473 1.03 -11.94 -2.43
C ASP A 473 -0.25 -12.07 -1.58
N GLY A 474 -0.66 -13.29 -1.23
CA GLY A 474 -1.83 -13.56 -0.40
C GLY A 474 -3.18 -13.40 -1.11
N HIS A 475 -3.21 -13.39 -2.45
CA HIS A 475 -4.45 -13.50 -3.20
C HIS A 475 -4.72 -14.96 -3.59
N VAL A 476 -6.00 -15.30 -3.73
CA VAL A 476 -6.41 -16.60 -4.23
C VAL A 476 -6.15 -16.67 -5.74
N GLY A 477 -5.32 -17.61 -6.17
CA GLY A 477 -5.12 -17.87 -7.59
C GLY A 477 -6.24 -18.77 -8.14
N TRP A 478 -6.50 -19.87 -7.44
CA TRP A 478 -7.51 -20.85 -7.82
C TRP A 478 -8.33 -21.28 -6.61
N GLY A 479 -9.63 -21.53 -6.81
CA GLY A 479 -10.53 -22.03 -5.78
C GLY A 479 -11.44 -23.14 -6.28
N SER A 480 -11.67 -24.19 -5.47
CA SER A 480 -12.54 -25.31 -5.78
C SER A 480 -13.32 -25.81 -4.57
N ALA A 481 -14.63 -25.77 -4.66
CA ALA A 481 -15.51 -26.31 -3.62
C ALA A 481 -15.44 -27.83 -3.48
N ARG A 482 -14.95 -28.54 -4.49
CA ARG A 482 -14.89 -30.02 -4.55
C ARG A 482 -13.47 -30.56 -4.50
N GLN A 483 -12.47 -29.74 -4.26
CA GLN A 483 -11.05 -30.11 -4.27
C GLN A 483 -10.64 -30.82 -5.58
N ASP A 484 -11.04 -30.25 -6.71
CA ASP A 484 -10.80 -30.84 -8.04
C ASP A 484 -9.32 -30.80 -8.40
N ALA A 485 -8.64 -31.95 -8.22
CA ALA A 485 -7.22 -32.10 -8.47
C ALA A 485 -6.85 -31.89 -9.95
N ASP A 486 -7.71 -32.32 -10.89
CA ASP A 486 -7.42 -32.16 -12.32
C ASP A 486 -7.51 -30.68 -12.72
N SER A 487 -8.47 -29.93 -12.14
CA SER A 487 -8.57 -28.49 -12.32
C SER A 487 -7.35 -27.75 -11.73
N LEU A 488 -6.86 -28.15 -10.56
CA LEU A 488 -5.63 -27.58 -9.98
C LEU A 488 -4.41 -27.78 -10.93
N VAL A 489 -4.26 -29.00 -11.45
CA VAL A 489 -3.16 -29.30 -12.39
C VAL A 489 -3.32 -28.52 -13.71
N ALA A 490 -4.55 -28.40 -14.22
CA ALA A 490 -4.84 -27.60 -15.41
C ALA A 490 -4.52 -26.11 -15.20
N TYR A 491 -4.90 -25.57 -14.04
CA TYR A 491 -4.57 -24.19 -13.64
C TYR A 491 -3.06 -23.99 -13.58
N ALA A 492 -2.33 -24.85 -12.84
CA ALA A 492 -0.87 -24.76 -12.71
C ALA A 492 -0.17 -24.80 -14.08
N ARG A 493 -0.61 -25.70 -14.95
CA ARG A 493 -0.09 -25.81 -16.33
C ARG A 493 -0.37 -24.54 -17.14
N ARG A 494 -1.57 -23.97 -17.03
CA ARG A 494 -1.98 -22.76 -17.76
C ARG A 494 -1.12 -21.56 -17.39
N ILE A 495 -0.82 -21.36 -16.09
CA ILE A 495 0.04 -20.26 -15.63
C ILE A 495 1.54 -20.60 -15.79
N GLY A 496 1.87 -21.80 -16.24
CA GLY A 496 3.25 -22.25 -16.43
C GLY A 496 3.99 -22.57 -15.14
N LEU A 497 3.28 -22.83 -14.03
CA LEU A 497 3.87 -23.21 -12.75
C LEU A 497 4.53 -24.58 -12.87
N ARG A 498 5.83 -24.65 -12.57
CA ARG A 498 6.65 -25.86 -12.62
C ARG A 498 7.00 -26.29 -11.21
N ALA A 499 7.16 -27.59 -11.01
CA ALA A 499 7.78 -28.10 -9.79
C ALA A 499 9.19 -27.51 -9.64
N ALA A 500 9.54 -27.10 -8.42
CA ALA A 500 10.82 -26.47 -8.10
C ALA A 500 11.99 -27.48 -8.24
#